data_f661279faaa3fa51da3b6c4d011e82c9
#
_entry.id   f661279faaa3fa51da3b6c4d011e82c9
#
_cell.length_a   1.000
_cell.length_b   1.000
_cell.length_c   1.000
_cell.angle_alpha   90.00
_cell.angle_beta   90.00
_cell.angle_gamma   90.00
#
_symmetry.space_group_name_H-M   'P 1'
#
loop_
_entity.id
_entity.type
_entity.pdbx_description
1 polymer ?
#
loop_
_entity_poly.entity_id
_entity_poly.type
_entity_poly.pdbx_seq_one_letter_code
_entity_poly.pdbx_strand_id
1 'polypeptide(L)'
;IRVLRNMVPFILFSICFLSLFHFEFFRSRLFGLFYVALLIILICYRLAFRYFLELYREKGGNVRMVVLVGSHENMQELYHSMTDDPTSGYRVMGYFEDSPSDYYPEEVAYLGQPKEAIEYLERNSGKIAQLYCSLPSVRSAEIVPIINYCENHLVRFFSVPNVRNYLKRRMYFDLLGNVPVLSIRREPLELRENRVLKRFFDIIFSLIFLCTIFPFVYIIIGI
;
A
#
# COMPACT_ATOMS: atom_id res chain seq x y z
N ILE A 1 -3.70 -2.77 15.81
CA ILE A 1 -3.97 -4.06 15.14
C ILE A 1 -2.67 -4.72 14.62
N ARG A 2 -1.79 -4.04 13.84
CA ARG A 2 -0.55 -4.64 13.30
C ARG A 2 0.44 -5.10 14.39
N VAL A 3 0.59 -4.34 15.48
CA VAL A 3 1.47 -4.71 16.61
C VAL A 3 0.97 -5.98 17.29
N LEU A 4 -0.32 -6.03 17.61
CA LEU A 4 -0.93 -7.21 18.22
C LEU A 4 -0.78 -8.45 17.33
N ARG A 5 -1.00 -8.31 16.03
CA ARG A 5 -0.84 -9.41 15.07
C ARG A 5 0.57 -9.99 15.05
N ASN A 6 1.59 -9.15 15.21
CA ASN A 6 2.99 -9.58 15.20
C ASN A 6 3.44 -10.12 16.57
N MET A 7 2.80 -9.67 17.67
CA MET A 7 3.13 -10.15 19.03
C MET A 7 2.71 -11.60 19.25
N VAL A 8 1.57 -12.03 18.68
CA VAL A 8 1.08 -13.41 18.85
C VAL A 8 2.10 -14.46 18.37
N PRO A 9 2.61 -14.44 17.11
CA PRO A 9 3.62 -15.41 16.68
C PRO A 9 4.92 -15.28 17.46
N PHE A 10 5.30 -14.07 17.89
CA PHE A 10 6.51 -13.87 18.69
C PHE A 10 6.39 -14.54 20.08
N ILE A 11 5.26 -14.41 20.76
CA ILE A 11 4.99 -15.05 22.04
C ILE A 11 4.99 -16.59 21.88
N LEU A 12 4.31 -17.09 20.84
CA LEU A 12 4.27 -18.54 20.56
C LEU A 12 5.66 -19.09 20.28
N PHE A 13 6.45 -18.41 19.45
CA PHE A 13 7.82 -18.79 19.16
C PHE A 13 8.70 -18.80 20.42
N SER A 14 8.56 -17.75 21.28
CA SER A 14 9.31 -17.65 22.52
C SER A 14 8.95 -18.78 23.50
N ILE A 15 7.67 -19.12 23.64
CA ILE A 15 7.22 -20.23 24.48
C ILE A 15 7.79 -21.56 23.95
N CYS A 16 7.71 -21.78 22.64
CA CYS A 16 8.24 -22.98 22.01
C CYS A 16 9.77 -23.10 22.22
N PHE A 17 10.49 -22.01 22.01
CA PHE A 17 11.94 -21.96 22.19
C PHE A 17 12.35 -22.25 23.65
N LEU A 18 11.73 -21.58 24.63
CA LEU A 18 12.01 -21.76 26.04
C LEU A 18 11.64 -23.19 26.52
N SER A 19 10.58 -23.76 25.98
CA SER A 19 10.17 -25.14 26.26
C SER A 19 11.20 -26.16 25.76
N LEU A 20 11.80 -25.92 24.59
CA LEU A 20 12.81 -26.79 23.98
C LEU A 20 14.09 -26.87 24.82
N PHE A 21 14.45 -25.77 25.48
CA PHE A 21 15.62 -25.68 26.35
C PHE A 21 15.33 -25.99 27.82
N HIS A 22 14.13 -26.47 28.15
CA HIS A 22 13.67 -26.80 29.51
C HIS A 22 13.78 -25.66 30.52
N PHE A 23 13.67 -24.42 30.05
CA PHE A 23 13.61 -23.26 30.93
C PHE A 23 12.22 -23.15 31.56
N GLU A 24 12.11 -23.34 32.85
CA GLU A 24 10.83 -23.20 33.59
C GLU A 24 10.37 -21.75 33.75
N PHE A 25 11.14 -20.80 33.22
CA PHE A 25 10.89 -19.35 33.36
C PHE A 25 9.51 -18.91 32.81
N PHE A 26 8.96 -19.60 31.80
CA PHE A 26 7.63 -19.30 31.24
C PHE A 26 6.49 -19.56 32.23
N ARG A 27 6.71 -20.34 33.30
CA ARG A 27 5.74 -20.59 34.37
C ARG A 27 5.71 -19.46 35.41
N SER A 28 6.66 -18.57 35.37
CA SER A 28 6.78 -17.43 36.29
C SER A 28 5.81 -16.30 35.91
N ARG A 29 5.21 -15.64 36.94
CA ARG A 29 4.43 -14.40 36.73
C ARG A 29 5.26 -13.31 36.06
N LEU A 30 6.57 -13.30 36.24
CA LEU A 30 7.51 -12.39 35.62
C LEU A 30 7.49 -12.50 34.08
N PHE A 31 7.28 -13.68 33.52
CA PHE A 31 7.19 -13.89 32.09
C PHE A 31 5.97 -13.15 31.48
N GLY A 32 4.81 -13.29 32.11
CA GLY A 32 3.61 -12.54 31.69
C GLY A 32 3.80 -11.03 31.79
N LEU A 33 4.41 -10.55 32.90
CA LEU A 33 4.67 -9.15 33.14
C LEU A 33 5.66 -8.57 32.12
N PHE A 34 6.67 -9.34 31.73
CA PHE A 34 7.61 -8.98 30.67
C PHE A 34 6.91 -8.75 29.34
N TYR A 35 6.00 -9.62 28.90
CA TYR A 35 5.29 -9.43 27.62
C TYR A 35 4.30 -8.29 27.67
N VAL A 36 3.65 -8.04 28.80
CA VAL A 36 2.80 -6.87 28.99
C VAL A 36 3.61 -5.59 28.93
N ALA A 37 4.75 -5.52 29.63
CA ALA A 37 5.64 -4.39 29.57
C ALA A 37 6.19 -4.16 28.15
N LEU A 38 6.63 -5.22 27.47
CA LEU A 38 7.09 -5.16 26.09
C LEU A 38 5.99 -4.62 25.13
N LEU A 39 4.75 -5.09 25.29
CA LEU A 39 3.62 -4.61 24.50
C LEU A 39 3.41 -3.10 24.71
N ILE A 40 3.39 -2.66 25.96
CA ILE A 40 3.23 -1.23 26.31
C ILE A 40 4.36 -0.40 25.67
N ILE A 41 5.61 -0.84 25.85
CA ILE A 41 6.77 -0.14 25.27
C ILE A 41 6.67 -0.04 23.75
N LEU A 42 6.29 -1.12 23.06
CA LEU A 42 6.12 -1.12 21.60
C LEU A 42 4.99 -0.21 21.13
N ILE A 43 3.89 -0.16 21.87
CA ILE A 43 2.77 0.75 21.56
C ILE A 43 3.22 2.21 21.76
N CYS A 44 3.84 2.52 22.91
CA CYS A 44 4.33 3.86 23.21
C CYS A 44 5.38 4.32 22.19
N TYR A 45 6.35 3.46 21.87
CA TYR A 45 7.35 3.72 20.83
C TYR A 45 6.70 4.04 19.48
N ARG A 46 5.72 3.24 19.07
CA ARG A 46 5.04 3.43 17.79
C ARG A 46 4.24 4.73 17.75
N LEU A 47 3.54 5.09 18.83
CA LEU A 47 2.79 6.34 18.92
C LEU A 47 3.74 7.54 18.93
N ALA A 48 4.81 7.47 19.72
CA ALA A 48 5.83 8.51 19.77
C ALA A 48 6.50 8.70 18.40
N PHE A 49 6.91 7.59 17.73
CA PHE A 49 7.51 7.67 16.41
C PHE A 49 6.56 8.28 15.37
N ARG A 50 5.27 7.91 15.41
CA ARG A 50 4.27 8.52 14.54
C ARG A 50 4.13 10.02 14.78
N TYR A 51 4.00 10.43 16.04
CA TYR A 51 3.91 11.82 16.44
C TYR A 51 5.14 12.64 16.00
N PHE A 52 6.34 12.12 16.24
CA PHE A 52 7.58 12.78 15.78
C PHE A 52 7.65 12.87 14.25
N LEU A 53 7.18 11.86 13.54
CA LEU A 53 7.17 11.87 12.08
C LEU A 53 6.19 12.93 11.54
N GLU A 54 5.02 13.06 12.15
CA GLU A 54 4.02 14.08 11.80
C GLU A 54 4.61 15.49 12.03
N LEU A 55 5.17 15.76 13.20
CA LEU A 55 5.87 17.02 13.50
C LEU A 55 7.04 17.32 12.55
N TYR A 56 7.81 16.29 12.17
CA TYR A 56 8.92 16.45 11.22
C TYR A 56 8.43 16.82 9.83
N ARG A 57 7.30 16.27 9.39
CA ARG A 57 6.67 16.59 8.10
C ARG A 57 6.06 17.98 8.09
N GLU A 58 5.39 18.42 9.15
CA GLU A 58 4.87 19.78 9.29
C GLU A 58 5.98 20.84 9.14
N LYS A 59 7.18 20.54 9.66
CA LYS A 59 8.37 21.40 9.49
C LYS A 59 9.03 21.27 8.11
N GLY A 60 8.39 20.60 7.15
CA GLY A 60 8.89 20.41 5.78
C GLY A 60 9.94 19.31 5.63
N GLY A 61 10.15 18.48 6.64
CA GLY A 61 11.03 17.31 6.55
C GLY A 61 10.33 16.11 5.88
N ASN A 62 11.09 15.32 5.14
CA ASN A 62 10.61 14.11 4.44
C ASN A 62 9.38 14.35 3.55
N VAL A 63 9.33 15.51 2.90
CA VAL A 63 8.28 15.89 1.96
C VAL A 63 8.67 15.43 0.56
N ARG A 64 7.72 14.82 -0.14
CA ARG A 64 7.87 14.42 -1.54
C ARG A 64 7.32 15.51 -2.44
N MET A 65 8.20 16.08 -3.25
CA MET A 65 7.78 17.05 -4.27
C MET A 65 7.09 16.30 -5.41
N VAL A 66 5.91 16.79 -5.78
CA VAL A 66 5.02 16.18 -6.77
C VAL A 66 4.72 17.17 -7.87
N VAL A 67 4.70 16.68 -9.11
CA VAL A 67 4.26 17.43 -10.29
C VAL A 67 3.07 16.69 -10.91
N LEU A 68 2.08 17.45 -11.33
CA LEU A 68 0.87 16.95 -11.97
C LEU A 68 0.90 17.25 -13.46
N VAL A 69 0.44 16.33 -14.29
CA VAL A 69 0.32 16.50 -15.74
C VAL A 69 -1.08 16.09 -16.17
N GLY A 70 -1.83 17.05 -16.69
CA GLY A 70 -3.24 16.93 -17.02
C GLY A 70 -4.15 17.40 -15.89
N SER A 71 -5.42 17.66 -16.22
CA SER A 71 -6.43 18.15 -15.28
C SER A 71 -7.77 17.48 -15.57
N HIS A 72 -8.33 16.85 -14.57
CA HIS A 72 -9.71 16.37 -14.56
C HIS A 72 -10.12 15.98 -13.11
N GLU A 73 -11.37 15.60 -12.92
CA GLU A 73 -11.96 15.31 -11.61
C GLU A 73 -11.11 14.38 -10.73
N ASN A 74 -10.60 13.26 -11.28
CA ASN A 74 -9.76 12.33 -10.51
C ASN A 74 -8.42 12.95 -10.07
N MET A 75 -7.87 13.87 -10.87
CA MET A 75 -6.65 14.61 -10.50
C MET A 75 -6.92 15.64 -9.41
N GLN A 76 -8.10 16.26 -9.44
CA GLN A 76 -8.54 17.16 -8.38
C GLN A 76 -8.70 16.41 -7.06
N GLU A 77 -9.38 15.26 -7.05
CA GLU A 77 -9.49 14.40 -5.86
C GLU A 77 -8.10 13.97 -5.34
N LEU A 78 -7.21 13.62 -6.26
CA LEU A 78 -5.83 13.27 -5.91
C LEU A 78 -5.09 14.44 -5.27
N TYR A 79 -5.22 15.65 -5.85
CA TYR A 79 -4.65 16.87 -5.30
C TYR A 79 -5.13 17.10 -3.87
N HIS A 80 -6.45 17.09 -3.65
CA HIS A 80 -7.03 17.26 -2.32
C HIS A 80 -6.54 16.19 -1.34
N SER A 81 -6.46 14.93 -1.75
CA SER A 81 -5.95 13.85 -0.89
C SER A 81 -4.48 14.02 -0.48
N MET A 82 -3.71 14.79 -1.26
CA MET A 82 -2.30 15.10 -0.98
C MET A 82 -2.13 16.36 -0.13
N THR A 83 -3.02 17.34 -0.28
CA THR A 83 -2.84 18.68 0.29
C THR A 83 -3.71 18.97 1.50
N ASP A 84 -4.88 18.31 1.65
CA ASP A 84 -5.80 18.54 2.77
C ASP A 84 -5.20 18.17 4.13
N ASP A 85 -4.26 17.22 4.13
CA ASP A 85 -3.53 16.83 5.34
C ASP A 85 -2.06 17.28 5.24
N PRO A 86 -1.62 18.30 5.99
CA PRO A 86 -0.24 18.74 6.02
C PRO A 86 0.77 17.63 6.42
N THR A 87 0.29 16.60 7.11
CA THR A 87 1.12 15.48 7.54
C THR A 87 1.27 14.37 6.48
N SER A 88 0.57 14.51 5.35
CA SER A 88 0.61 13.55 4.22
C SER A 88 2.02 13.34 3.68
N GLY A 89 2.87 14.38 3.80
CA GLY A 89 4.24 14.38 3.32
C GLY A 89 4.34 14.57 1.80
N TYR A 90 3.33 15.17 1.17
CA TYR A 90 3.35 15.59 -0.22
C TYR A 90 3.35 17.12 -0.34
N ARG A 91 4.02 17.61 -1.36
CA ARG A 91 3.97 19.02 -1.77
C ARG A 91 3.85 19.10 -3.28
N VAL A 92 2.73 19.59 -3.75
CA VAL A 92 2.50 19.82 -5.19
C VAL A 92 3.23 21.08 -5.61
N MET A 93 4.12 20.96 -6.58
CA MET A 93 4.90 22.06 -7.14
C MET A 93 4.10 22.86 -8.17
N GLY A 94 3.18 22.20 -8.84
CA GLY A 94 2.34 22.77 -9.88
C GLY A 94 1.85 21.72 -10.86
N TYR A 95 1.18 22.18 -11.90
CA TYR A 95 0.60 21.30 -12.91
C TYR A 95 0.90 21.78 -14.33
N PHE A 96 0.90 20.83 -15.26
CA PHE A 96 1.00 21.05 -16.70
C PHE A 96 -0.33 20.71 -17.36
N GLU A 97 -0.82 21.60 -18.22
CA GLU A 97 -2.03 21.43 -19.01
C GLU A 97 -1.92 22.27 -20.28
N ASP A 98 -2.76 22.03 -21.28
CA ASP A 98 -2.79 22.83 -22.50
C ASP A 98 -3.20 24.27 -22.24
N SER A 99 -4.03 24.49 -21.21
CA SER A 99 -4.45 25.80 -20.71
C SER A 99 -4.66 25.78 -19.20
N PRO A 100 -4.59 26.88 -18.47
CA PRO A 100 -4.94 26.96 -17.07
C PRO A 100 -6.31 26.33 -16.80
N SER A 101 -6.42 25.52 -15.77
CA SER A 101 -7.60 24.71 -15.49
C SER A 101 -8.23 25.10 -14.16
N ASP A 102 -9.57 25.16 -14.14
CA ASP A 102 -10.36 25.45 -12.93
C ASP A 102 -10.43 24.27 -11.95
N TYR A 103 -9.88 23.10 -12.32
CA TYR A 103 -9.82 21.93 -11.42
C TYR A 103 -8.84 22.08 -10.26
N TYR A 104 -7.90 23.02 -10.36
CA TYR A 104 -6.94 23.32 -9.32
C TYR A 104 -7.18 24.69 -8.72
N PRO A 105 -6.97 24.86 -7.39
CA PRO A 105 -7.00 26.18 -6.76
C PRO A 105 -5.99 27.15 -7.38
N GLU A 106 -6.27 28.44 -7.34
CA GLU A 106 -5.39 29.50 -7.88
C GLU A 106 -3.98 29.49 -7.25
N GLU A 107 -3.86 28.89 -6.05
CA GLU A 107 -2.58 28.77 -5.35
C GLU A 107 -1.63 27.76 -6.02
N VAL A 108 -2.13 26.86 -6.85
CA VAL A 108 -1.33 25.87 -7.55
C VAL A 108 -0.76 26.46 -8.83
N ALA A 109 0.57 26.52 -8.91
CA ALA A 109 1.24 27.11 -10.04
C ALA A 109 0.95 26.34 -11.35
N TYR A 110 0.46 27.06 -12.34
CA TYR A 110 0.45 26.57 -13.72
C TYR A 110 1.87 26.64 -14.28
N LEU A 111 2.44 25.51 -14.68
CA LEU A 111 3.84 25.36 -15.06
C LEU A 111 4.05 25.43 -16.59
N GLY A 112 2.98 25.36 -17.37
CA GLY A 112 3.04 25.38 -18.83
C GLY A 112 2.36 24.16 -19.47
N GLN A 113 2.70 23.92 -20.74
CA GLN A 113 2.12 22.81 -21.49
C GLN A 113 2.79 21.47 -21.15
N PRO A 114 2.11 20.32 -21.33
CA PRO A 114 2.67 18.99 -21.07
C PRO A 114 4.00 18.70 -21.77
N LYS A 115 4.22 19.29 -22.93
CA LYS A 115 5.49 19.17 -23.69
C LYS A 115 6.67 19.81 -22.98
N GLU A 116 6.43 20.82 -22.14
CA GLU A 116 7.45 21.56 -21.40
C GLU A 116 7.80 20.84 -20.08
N ALA A 117 7.06 19.79 -19.74
CA ALA A 117 7.26 19.05 -18.49
C ALA A 117 8.68 18.50 -18.35
N ILE A 118 9.28 18.00 -19.43
CA ILE A 118 10.63 17.43 -19.41
C ILE A 118 11.66 18.51 -19.08
N GLU A 119 11.58 19.67 -19.71
CA GLU A 119 12.49 20.80 -19.46
C GLU A 119 12.39 21.28 -18.01
N TYR A 120 11.18 21.32 -17.47
CA TYR A 120 10.97 21.66 -16.04
C TYR A 120 11.57 20.63 -15.11
N LEU A 121 11.40 19.32 -15.42
CA LEU A 121 11.97 18.22 -14.66
C LEU A 121 13.50 18.28 -14.67
N GLU A 122 14.12 18.60 -15.80
CA GLU A 122 15.56 18.78 -15.94
C GLU A 122 16.08 19.93 -15.07
N ARG A 123 15.43 21.09 -15.13
CA ARG A 123 15.77 22.26 -14.30
C ARG A 123 15.64 21.99 -12.80
N ASN A 124 14.74 21.07 -12.41
CA ASN A 124 14.48 20.68 -11.02
C ASN A 124 14.93 19.27 -10.72
N SER A 125 15.93 18.78 -11.44
CA SER A 125 16.47 17.42 -11.25
C SER A 125 16.86 17.15 -9.80
N GLY A 126 16.47 15.98 -9.28
CA GLY A 126 16.73 15.56 -7.91
C GLY A 126 15.81 16.16 -6.84
N LYS A 127 14.97 17.16 -7.18
CA LYS A 127 13.97 17.71 -6.24
C LYS A 127 12.65 16.99 -6.34
N ILE A 128 12.22 16.67 -7.57
CA ILE A 128 10.91 16.06 -7.84
C ILE A 128 11.00 14.55 -7.60
N ALA A 129 10.18 14.07 -6.69
CA ALA A 129 10.15 12.65 -6.32
C ALA A 129 9.11 11.85 -7.09
N GLN A 130 8.02 12.48 -7.50
CA GLN A 130 6.89 11.81 -8.13
C GLN A 130 6.23 12.68 -9.18
N LEU A 131 5.75 12.06 -10.25
CA LEU A 131 4.96 12.67 -11.29
C LEU A 131 3.67 11.87 -11.51
N TYR A 132 2.55 12.57 -11.52
CA TYR A 132 1.24 12.00 -11.79
C TYR A 132 0.72 12.53 -13.12
N CYS A 133 0.39 11.61 -14.03
CA CYS A 133 -0.05 11.95 -15.38
C CYS A 133 -1.45 11.40 -15.65
N SER A 134 -2.35 12.27 -16.06
CA SER A 134 -3.72 11.92 -16.42
C SER A 134 -4.04 12.13 -17.91
N LEU A 135 -3.03 12.42 -18.71
CA LEU A 135 -3.23 12.55 -20.15
C LEU A 135 -3.79 11.25 -20.74
N PRO A 136 -4.72 11.36 -21.69
CA PRO A 136 -5.28 10.20 -22.36
C PRO A 136 -4.21 9.49 -23.20
N SER A 137 -4.31 8.16 -23.32
CA SER A 137 -3.34 7.31 -24.04
C SER A 137 -3.15 7.69 -25.50
N VAL A 138 -4.11 8.39 -26.10
CA VAL A 138 -3.99 8.96 -27.46
C VAL A 138 -2.82 9.94 -27.56
N ARG A 139 -2.47 10.63 -26.46
CA ARG A 139 -1.32 11.55 -26.37
C ARG A 139 -0.01 10.84 -26.02
N SER A 140 0.16 9.59 -26.44
CA SER A 140 1.35 8.77 -26.15
C SER A 140 2.66 9.44 -26.58
N ALA A 141 2.64 10.24 -27.65
CA ALA A 141 3.80 11.01 -28.12
C ALA A 141 4.35 12.00 -27.07
N GLU A 142 3.51 12.47 -26.15
CA GLU A 142 3.91 13.35 -25.04
C GLU A 142 4.22 12.55 -23.77
N ILE A 143 3.46 11.49 -23.53
CA ILE A 143 3.58 10.66 -22.32
C ILE A 143 4.86 9.83 -22.31
N VAL A 144 5.21 9.17 -23.43
CA VAL A 144 6.35 8.26 -23.52
C VAL A 144 7.68 8.94 -23.20
N PRO A 145 7.99 10.14 -23.73
CA PRO A 145 9.21 10.84 -23.35
C PRO A 145 9.25 11.20 -21.85
N ILE A 146 8.12 11.57 -21.25
CA ILE A 146 8.03 11.85 -19.80
C ILE A 146 8.31 10.59 -18.98
N ILE A 147 7.75 9.45 -19.38
CA ILE A 147 8.01 8.15 -18.71
C ILE A 147 9.50 7.82 -18.78
N ASN A 148 10.09 7.88 -19.97
CA ASN A 148 11.51 7.55 -20.16
C ASN A 148 12.41 8.48 -19.32
N TYR A 149 12.07 9.76 -19.24
CA TYR A 149 12.79 10.69 -18.38
C TYR A 149 12.68 10.28 -16.91
N CYS A 150 11.48 9.99 -16.44
CA CYS A 150 11.20 9.61 -15.05
C CYS A 150 11.97 8.34 -14.65
N GLU A 151 11.98 7.33 -15.53
CA GLU A 151 12.70 6.07 -15.29
C GLU A 151 14.22 6.28 -15.17
N ASN A 152 14.78 7.13 -16.03
CA ASN A 152 16.22 7.41 -16.03
C ASN A 152 16.69 8.29 -14.87
N HIS A 153 15.79 9.08 -14.26
CA HIS A 153 16.14 10.07 -13.24
C HIS A 153 15.54 9.77 -11.84
N LEU A 154 15.11 8.51 -11.58
CA LEU A 154 14.56 8.07 -10.30
C LEU A 154 13.29 8.85 -9.86
N VAL A 155 12.57 9.45 -10.80
CA VAL A 155 11.26 10.06 -10.57
C VAL A 155 10.20 8.99 -10.72
N ARG A 156 9.35 8.79 -9.73
CA ARG A 156 8.28 7.78 -9.81
C ARG A 156 7.14 8.32 -10.67
N PHE A 157 6.90 7.67 -11.79
CA PHE A 157 5.76 7.96 -12.67
C PHE A 157 4.52 7.19 -12.23
N PHE A 158 3.38 7.91 -12.15
CA PHE A 158 2.07 7.33 -11.89
C PHE A 158 1.08 7.79 -12.97
N SER A 159 0.45 6.84 -13.62
CA SER A 159 -0.67 7.13 -14.51
C SER A 159 -1.97 7.20 -13.71
N VAL A 160 -2.72 8.28 -13.85
CA VAL A 160 -4.03 8.50 -13.26
C VAL A 160 -5.08 8.42 -14.36
N PRO A 161 -5.68 7.25 -14.60
CA PRO A 161 -6.63 7.10 -15.69
C PRO A 161 -7.90 7.90 -15.42
N ASN A 162 -8.40 8.56 -16.45
CA ASN A 162 -9.72 9.19 -16.41
C ASN A 162 -10.80 8.12 -16.57
N VAL A 163 -10.92 7.29 -15.55
CA VAL A 163 -12.02 6.32 -15.48
C VAL A 163 -13.21 7.07 -14.89
N ARG A 164 -14.21 7.38 -15.69
CA ARG A 164 -15.48 7.87 -15.16
C ARG A 164 -16.00 6.83 -14.18
N ASN A 165 -15.87 7.11 -12.90
CA ASN A 165 -16.28 6.23 -11.82
C ASN A 165 -17.80 6.19 -11.73
N TYR A 166 -18.44 5.47 -12.64
CA TYR A 166 -19.85 5.06 -12.44
C TYR A 166 -20.01 4.18 -11.19
N LEU A 167 -18.89 3.71 -10.62
CA LEU A 167 -18.85 2.84 -9.46
C LEU A 167 -17.85 3.44 -8.48
N LYS A 168 -18.31 3.97 -7.34
CA LYS A 168 -17.49 4.29 -6.17
C LYS A 168 -16.86 3.00 -5.55
N ARG A 169 -16.32 2.11 -6.38
CA ARG A 169 -15.76 0.82 -5.98
C ARG A 169 -14.29 0.76 -6.31
N ARG A 170 -13.52 0.11 -5.46
CA ARG A 170 -12.12 -0.16 -5.72
C ARG A 170 -12.00 -1.05 -6.96
N MET A 171 -11.25 -0.59 -7.95
CA MET A 171 -10.88 -1.39 -9.11
C MET A 171 -9.47 -1.96 -8.91
N TYR A 172 -9.27 -3.17 -9.39
CA TYR A 172 -7.98 -3.84 -9.37
C TYR A 172 -7.46 -3.92 -10.80
N PHE A 173 -6.20 -3.55 -10.95
CA PHE A 173 -5.48 -3.69 -12.21
C PHE A 173 -4.99 -5.13 -12.32
N ASP A 174 -5.31 -5.78 -13.41
CA ASP A 174 -4.88 -7.13 -13.72
C ASP A 174 -4.41 -7.22 -15.18
N LEU A 175 -3.65 -8.27 -15.52
CA LEU A 175 -3.15 -8.53 -16.86
C LEU A 175 -3.78 -9.83 -17.37
N LEU A 176 -4.62 -9.72 -18.40
CA LEU A 176 -5.11 -10.88 -19.14
C LEU A 176 -4.19 -11.12 -20.36
N GLY A 177 -3.17 -11.96 -20.18
CA GLY A 177 -2.06 -12.05 -21.14
C GLY A 177 -1.26 -10.76 -21.13
N ASN A 178 -1.22 -10.03 -22.26
CA ASN A 178 -0.54 -8.73 -22.39
C ASN A 178 -1.51 -7.53 -22.36
N VAL A 179 -2.81 -7.78 -22.11
CA VAL A 179 -3.82 -6.73 -22.11
C VAL A 179 -4.13 -6.32 -20.67
N PRO A 180 -3.94 -5.03 -20.32
CA PRO A 180 -4.33 -4.52 -19.01
C PRO A 180 -5.87 -4.49 -18.88
N VAL A 181 -6.37 -5.11 -17.81
CA VAL A 181 -7.81 -5.21 -17.52
C VAL A 181 -8.09 -4.63 -16.13
N LEU A 182 -9.13 -3.82 -16.00
CA LEU A 182 -9.62 -3.32 -14.72
C LEU A 182 -10.75 -4.24 -14.24
N SER A 183 -10.52 -4.97 -13.16
CA SER A 183 -11.54 -5.81 -12.53
C SER A 183 -12.13 -5.12 -11.29
N ILE A 184 -13.45 -5.23 -11.11
CA ILE A 184 -14.16 -4.69 -9.94
C ILE A 184 -14.04 -5.65 -8.75
N ARG A 185 -13.79 -6.91 -9.02
CA ARG A 185 -13.74 -7.97 -8.02
C ARG A 185 -12.46 -8.78 -8.19
N ARG A 186 -11.69 -8.89 -7.11
CA ARG A 186 -10.54 -9.80 -7.08
C ARG A 186 -11.02 -11.14 -6.55
N GLU A 187 -10.78 -12.20 -7.28
CA GLU A 187 -11.06 -13.54 -6.78
C GLU A 187 -10.02 -13.89 -5.68
N PRO A 188 -10.47 -14.14 -4.42
CA PRO A 188 -9.54 -14.40 -3.32
C PRO A 188 -8.60 -15.57 -3.57
N LEU A 189 -9.02 -16.54 -4.40
CA LEU A 189 -8.26 -17.76 -4.71
C LEU A 189 -7.23 -17.58 -5.84
N GLU A 190 -7.20 -16.45 -6.52
CA GLU A 190 -6.13 -16.11 -7.47
C GLU A 190 -4.81 -15.86 -6.75
N LEU A 191 -4.84 -15.35 -5.52
CA LEU A 191 -3.65 -15.17 -4.71
C LEU A 191 -3.08 -16.52 -4.28
N ARG A 192 -1.80 -16.76 -4.60
CA ARG A 192 -1.07 -17.97 -4.20
C ARG A 192 -1.18 -18.25 -2.69
N GLU A 193 -1.09 -17.20 -1.88
CA GLU A 193 -1.18 -17.26 -0.42
C GLU A 193 -2.51 -17.85 0.04
N ASN A 194 -3.62 -17.41 -0.53
CA ASN A 194 -4.96 -17.88 -0.20
C ASN A 194 -5.19 -19.32 -0.67
N ARG A 195 -4.60 -19.73 -1.81
CA ARG A 195 -4.65 -21.13 -2.27
C ARG A 195 -3.89 -22.07 -1.34
N VAL A 196 -2.71 -21.65 -0.88
CA VAL A 196 -1.92 -22.42 0.08
C VAL A 196 -2.66 -22.54 1.42
N LEU A 197 -3.20 -21.40 1.90
CA LEU A 197 -3.97 -21.36 3.15
C LEU A 197 -5.21 -22.26 3.07
N LYS A 198 -5.97 -22.19 1.96
CA LYS A 198 -7.11 -23.08 1.73
C LYS A 198 -6.67 -24.54 1.80
N ARG A 199 -5.62 -24.91 1.06
CA ARG A 199 -5.15 -26.30 1.02
C ARG A 199 -4.69 -26.82 2.39
N PHE A 200 -4.08 -25.95 3.19
CA PHE A 200 -3.71 -26.23 4.57
C PHE A 200 -4.94 -26.54 5.44
N PHE A 201 -5.96 -25.72 5.36
CA PHE A 201 -7.22 -25.96 6.06
C PHE A 201 -7.92 -27.24 5.57
N ASP A 202 -7.98 -27.46 4.27
CA ASP A 202 -8.58 -28.68 3.70
C ASP A 202 -7.90 -29.95 4.22
N ILE A 203 -6.57 -29.96 4.32
CA ILE A 203 -5.80 -31.08 4.86
C ILE A 203 -6.08 -31.27 6.35
N ILE A 204 -6.07 -30.22 7.16
CA ILE A 204 -6.34 -30.31 8.61
C ILE A 204 -7.76 -30.84 8.85
N PHE A 205 -8.76 -30.28 8.18
CA PHE A 205 -10.14 -30.74 8.34
C PHE A 205 -10.33 -32.18 7.87
N SER A 206 -9.70 -32.56 6.76
CA SER A 206 -9.73 -33.95 6.29
C SER A 206 -9.08 -34.91 7.31
N LEU A 207 -7.97 -34.53 7.92
CA LEU A 207 -7.26 -35.34 8.90
C LEU A 207 -8.07 -35.48 10.20
N ILE A 208 -8.69 -34.41 10.68
CA ILE A 208 -9.58 -34.40 11.84
C ILE A 208 -10.79 -35.31 11.55
N PHE A 209 -11.40 -35.17 10.38
CA PHE A 209 -12.53 -36.00 9.96
C PHE A 209 -12.14 -37.52 9.93
N LEU A 210 -11.00 -37.82 9.33
CA LEU A 210 -10.49 -39.18 9.19
C LEU A 210 -10.16 -39.79 10.56
N CYS A 211 -9.57 -39.04 11.48
CA CYS A 211 -9.23 -39.53 12.82
C CYS A 211 -10.44 -39.63 13.75
N THR A 212 -11.48 -38.82 13.55
CA THR A 212 -12.65 -38.82 14.46
C THR A 212 -13.78 -39.69 13.94
N ILE A 213 -14.18 -39.56 12.72
CA ILE A 213 -15.39 -40.20 12.16
C ILE A 213 -15.08 -41.60 11.59
N PHE A 214 -13.94 -41.75 10.92
CA PHE A 214 -13.57 -43.01 10.29
C PHE A 214 -13.50 -44.23 11.27
N PRO A 215 -12.94 -44.11 12.47
CA PRO A 215 -12.94 -45.20 13.43
C PRO A 215 -14.36 -45.65 13.84
N PHE A 216 -15.29 -44.69 14.00
CA PHE A 216 -16.70 -45.03 14.34
C PHE A 216 -17.41 -45.72 13.20
N VAL A 217 -17.21 -45.24 11.98
CA VAL A 217 -17.77 -45.88 10.77
C VAL A 217 -17.21 -47.29 10.61
N TYR A 218 -15.91 -47.46 10.83
CA TYR A 218 -15.26 -48.78 10.74
C TYR A 218 -15.79 -49.79 11.77
N ILE A 219 -16.07 -49.35 13.01
CA ILE A 219 -16.66 -50.17 14.05
C ILE A 219 -18.11 -50.55 13.68
N ILE A 220 -18.89 -49.62 13.13
CA ILE A 220 -20.29 -49.87 12.77
C ILE A 220 -20.42 -50.85 11.59
N ILE A 221 -19.50 -50.77 10.63
CA ILE A 221 -19.53 -51.66 9.44
C ILE A 221 -18.88 -53.03 9.73
N GLY A 222 -17.98 -53.08 10.70
CA GLY A 222 -17.25 -54.29 11.05
C GLY A 222 -17.95 -55.19 12.07
N ILE A 223 -19.13 -54.79 12.60
CA ILE A 223 -20.06 -55.57 13.40
C ILE A 223 -21.20 -56.05 12.49
#